data_1babafbe54ffb3216b9706c312dc5edf
#
_entry.id   1babafbe54ffb3216b9706c312dc5edf
#
_cell.length_a   1.000
_cell.length_b   1.000
_cell.length_c   1.000
_cell.angle_alpha   90.00
_cell.angle_beta   90.00
_cell.angle_gamma   90.00
#
_symmetry.space_group_name_H-M   'P 1'
#
loop_
_entity.id
_entity.type
_entity.pdbx_description
1 polymer ?
#
loop_
_entity_poly.entity_id
_entity_poly.type
_entity_poly.pdbx_seq_one_letter_code
_entity_poly.pdbx_strand_id
1 'polypeptide(L)'
;MPRGVSEESTPEQVFSGSPRGLDLFHAVETLLAEPTPPVFRATKSQVAFREKRGFAYLWWPGRYVPSEVPAVLSIALPRRIRSARFKEIVNPSPGVWIHHLELNDEQELDAEVAGWLREARAAAS
;
A
#
# COMPACT_ATOMS: atom_id res chain seq x y z
N MET A 1 -2.65 20.65 -23.52
CA MET A 1 -2.67 19.79 -23.17
C MET A 1 -2.07 19.28 -22.12
N PRO A 2 -2.42 18.99 -21.57
CA PRO A 2 -1.86 18.62 -20.45
C PRO A 2 -1.09 17.45 -20.56
N ARG A 3 -0.03 17.40 -20.29
CA ARG A 3 0.66 16.45 -20.44
C ARG A 3 0.95 15.66 -19.32
N GLY A 4 1.08 16.08 -18.22
CA GLY A 4 1.35 15.32 -17.06
C GLY A 4 0.29 14.32 -16.70
N VAL A 5 -0.86 14.51 -17.30
CA VAL A 5 -1.93 13.64 -17.07
C VAL A 5 -1.63 12.23 -17.41
N SER A 6 -0.80 12.01 -18.40
CA SER A 6 -0.49 10.67 -18.85
C SER A 6 0.27 9.86 -17.80
N GLU A 7 0.76 10.52 -16.76
CA GLU A 7 1.45 9.83 -15.67
C GLU A 7 0.46 9.21 -14.68
N GLU A 8 -0.78 9.68 -14.70
CA GLU A 8 -1.78 9.18 -13.78
C GLU A 8 -2.34 7.86 -14.23
N SER A 9 -2.75 7.07 -13.28
CA SER A 9 -3.33 5.77 -13.55
C SER A 9 -4.50 5.56 -12.61
N THR A 10 -5.11 4.39 -12.64
CA THR A 10 -6.19 4.02 -11.72
C THR A 10 -5.81 2.73 -11.02
N PRO A 11 -6.43 2.45 -9.87
CA PRO A 11 -6.20 1.17 -9.21
C PRO A 11 -6.50 -0.01 -10.14
N GLU A 12 -7.52 0.11 -11.00
CA GLU A 12 -7.84 -0.94 -11.95
C GLU A 12 -6.68 -1.20 -12.91
N GLN A 13 -6.00 -0.14 -13.33
CA GLN A 13 -4.85 -0.29 -14.22
C GLN A 13 -3.63 -0.87 -13.50
N VAL A 14 -3.42 -0.46 -12.25
CA VAL A 14 -2.32 -1.01 -11.45
C VAL A 14 -2.47 -2.51 -11.29
N PHE A 15 -3.70 -2.98 -11.06
CA PHE A 15 -3.96 -4.39 -10.83
C PHE A 15 -4.62 -5.09 -12.01
N SER A 16 -4.35 -4.61 -13.24
CA SER A 16 -5.00 -5.16 -14.43
C SER A 16 -4.74 -6.66 -14.61
N GLY A 17 -3.60 -7.15 -14.15
CA GLY A 17 -3.28 -8.57 -14.21
C GLY A 17 -3.52 -9.32 -12.91
N SER A 18 -4.15 -8.67 -11.92
CA SER A 18 -4.37 -9.26 -10.61
C SER A 18 -5.73 -8.84 -10.07
N PRO A 19 -6.80 -9.54 -10.46
CA PRO A 19 -8.14 -9.23 -9.92
C PRO A 19 -8.20 -9.32 -8.40
N ARG A 20 -7.48 -10.28 -7.81
CA ARG A 20 -7.41 -10.39 -6.36
C ARG A 20 -6.67 -9.23 -5.73
N GLY A 21 -5.67 -8.67 -6.44
CA GLY A 21 -4.99 -7.48 -5.98
C GLY A 21 -5.92 -6.28 -5.92
N LEU A 22 -6.81 -6.16 -6.90
CA LEU A 22 -7.81 -5.08 -6.89
C LEU A 22 -8.78 -5.26 -5.72
N ASP A 23 -9.19 -6.49 -5.43
CA ASP A 23 -10.03 -6.76 -4.26
C ASP A 23 -9.32 -6.35 -2.98
N LEU A 24 -8.02 -6.63 -2.90
CA LEU A 24 -7.23 -6.23 -1.73
C LEU A 24 -7.13 -4.70 -1.62
N PHE A 25 -7.02 -4.01 -2.77
CA PHE A 25 -7.04 -2.55 -2.76
C PHE A 25 -8.35 -2.03 -2.14
N HIS A 26 -9.48 -2.57 -2.57
CA HIS A 26 -10.77 -2.15 -2.03
C HIS A 26 -10.89 -2.46 -0.54
N ALA A 27 -10.33 -3.59 -0.11
CA ALA A 27 -10.33 -3.95 1.30
C ALA A 27 -9.50 -2.97 2.14
N VAL A 28 -8.33 -2.57 1.64
CA VAL A 28 -7.50 -1.58 2.32
C VAL A 28 -8.21 -0.23 2.37
N GLU A 29 -8.84 0.15 1.26
CA GLU A 29 -9.59 1.40 1.19
C GLU A 29 -10.70 1.43 2.24
N THR A 30 -11.43 0.32 2.36
CA THR A 30 -12.50 0.19 3.35
C THR A 30 -11.96 0.27 4.77
N LEU A 31 -10.84 -0.40 5.01
CA LEU A 31 -10.21 -0.42 6.32
C LEU A 31 -9.75 0.99 6.73
N LEU A 32 -9.34 1.81 5.76
CA LEU A 32 -8.87 3.16 6.00
C LEU A 32 -9.98 4.21 5.97
N ALA A 33 -11.23 3.81 5.74
CA ALA A 33 -12.32 4.77 5.55
C ALA A 33 -12.62 5.61 6.78
N GLU A 34 -12.26 5.14 7.97
CA GLU A 34 -12.51 5.85 9.22
C GLU A 34 -11.22 6.46 9.73
N PRO A 35 -11.23 7.65 10.29
CA PRO A 35 -12.39 8.56 10.48
C PRO A 35 -12.80 9.27 9.20
N THR A 36 -11.96 9.30 8.18
CA THR A 36 -12.29 9.89 6.89
C THR A 36 -11.74 9.01 5.79
N PRO A 37 -12.40 8.97 4.63
CA PRO A 37 -11.89 8.19 3.50
C PRO A 37 -10.47 8.61 3.15
N PRO A 38 -9.61 7.66 2.79
CA PRO A 38 -8.22 7.99 2.46
C PRO A 38 -8.13 8.69 1.11
N VAL A 39 -7.13 9.56 1.00
CA VAL A 39 -6.76 10.12 -0.31
C VAL A 39 -5.72 9.18 -0.88
N PHE A 40 -5.84 8.86 -2.15
CA PHE A 40 -4.83 8.03 -2.81
C PHE A 40 -4.52 8.56 -4.20
N ARG A 41 -3.38 8.15 -4.70
CA ARG A 41 -2.95 8.48 -6.05
C ARG A 41 -2.39 7.23 -6.69
N ALA A 42 -2.88 6.89 -7.87
CA ALA A 42 -2.37 5.75 -8.63
C ALA A 42 -1.42 6.23 -9.70
N THR A 43 -0.27 5.53 -9.80
CA THR A 43 0.66 5.72 -10.90
C THR A 43 0.69 4.42 -11.68
N LYS A 44 1.61 4.28 -12.66
CA LYS A 44 1.74 3.05 -13.40
C LYS A 44 2.01 1.86 -12.51
N SER A 45 2.74 2.07 -11.42
CA SER A 45 3.31 0.98 -10.65
C SER A 45 2.66 0.72 -9.32
N GLN A 46 1.90 1.67 -8.77
CA GLN A 46 1.39 1.50 -7.41
C GLN A 46 0.26 2.47 -7.11
N VAL A 47 -0.48 2.16 -6.06
CA VAL A 47 -1.43 3.09 -5.46
C VAL A 47 -0.83 3.56 -4.15
N ALA A 48 -0.68 4.88 -3.99
CA ALA A 48 -0.13 5.48 -2.78
C ALA A 48 -1.25 6.13 -1.98
N PHE A 49 -1.41 5.70 -0.73
CA PHE A 49 -2.35 6.34 0.20
C PHE A 49 -1.60 7.44 0.92
N ARG A 50 -2.22 8.61 1.04
CA ARG A 50 -1.52 9.82 1.47
C ARG A 50 -2.28 10.61 2.51
N GLU A 51 -1.51 11.26 3.41
CA GLU A 51 -1.92 12.41 4.18
C GLU A 51 -1.04 13.56 3.70
N LYS A 52 -0.22 14.18 4.55
CA LYS A 52 0.74 15.17 4.06
C LYS A 52 1.79 14.50 3.18
N ARG A 53 2.06 13.22 3.43
CA ARG A 53 2.95 12.43 2.60
C ARG A 53 2.40 11.02 2.48
N GLY A 54 2.99 10.23 1.61
CA GLY A 54 2.57 8.84 1.46
C GLY A 54 2.85 8.04 2.71
N PHE A 55 1.90 7.18 3.10
CA PHE A 55 2.09 6.34 4.30
C PHE A 55 1.87 4.87 4.02
N ALA A 56 1.24 4.51 2.90
CA ALA A 56 1.05 3.11 2.53
C ALA A 56 0.97 3.02 1.02
N TYR A 57 1.55 1.96 0.48
CA TYR A 57 1.62 1.77 -0.96
C TYR A 57 1.17 0.36 -1.27
N LEU A 58 0.35 0.20 -2.30
CA LEU A 58 -0.12 -1.11 -2.72
C LEU A 58 0.26 -1.33 -4.17
N TRP A 59 0.87 -2.49 -4.46
CA TRP A 59 1.38 -2.75 -5.80
C TRP A 59 1.35 -4.24 -6.09
N TRP A 60 1.44 -4.58 -7.38
CA TRP A 60 1.35 -5.96 -7.85
C TRP A 60 2.73 -6.41 -8.33
N PRO A 61 3.38 -7.34 -7.59
CA PRO A 61 4.73 -7.77 -7.98
C PRO A 61 4.77 -8.52 -9.31
N GLY A 62 3.67 -9.19 -9.70
CA GLY A 62 3.62 -9.91 -10.96
C GLY A 62 3.78 -9.04 -12.20
N ARG A 63 3.65 -7.72 -12.05
CA ARG A 63 3.91 -6.80 -13.16
C ARG A 63 5.39 -6.82 -13.55
N TYR A 64 6.27 -7.12 -12.60
CA TYR A 64 7.70 -6.98 -12.80
C TYR A 64 8.45 -8.30 -12.79
N VAL A 65 7.99 -9.27 -12.01
CA VAL A 65 8.65 -10.55 -11.86
C VAL A 65 7.59 -11.64 -11.82
N PRO A 66 7.93 -12.89 -12.16
CA PRO A 66 6.99 -13.99 -11.98
C PRO A 66 6.63 -14.10 -10.49
N SER A 67 5.34 -13.96 -10.19
CA SER A 67 4.89 -14.02 -8.81
C SER A 67 3.39 -14.32 -8.78
N GLU A 68 2.96 -15.14 -7.83
CA GLU A 68 1.55 -15.40 -7.62
C GLU A 68 0.97 -14.56 -6.50
N VAL A 69 1.77 -13.69 -5.90
CA VAL A 69 1.31 -12.80 -4.84
C VAL A 69 0.38 -11.75 -5.45
N PRO A 70 -0.87 -11.67 -5.00
CA PRO A 70 -1.83 -10.70 -5.58
C PRO A 70 -1.44 -9.26 -5.38
N ALA A 71 -0.88 -8.92 -4.22
CA ALA A 71 -0.48 -7.54 -3.92
C ALA A 71 0.53 -7.52 -2.78
N VAL A 72 1.35 -6.48 -2.77
CA VAL A 72 2.23 -6.18 -1.64
C VAL A 72 1.78 -4.86 -1.05
N LEU A 73 1.63 -4.84 0.27
CA LEU A 73 1.30 -3.63 1.01
C LEU A 73 2.57 -3.14 1.69
N SER A 74 3.02 -1.95 1.33
CA SER A 74 4.22 -1.35 1.89
C SER A 74 3.80 -0.24 2.83
N ILE A 75 4.15 -0.36 4.12
CA ILE A 75 3.69 0.53 5.17
C ILE A 75 4.87 1.34 5.70
N ALA A 76 4.75 2.68 5.64
CA ALA A 76 5.80 3.58 6.11
C ALA A 76 5.55 3.93 7.57
N LEU A 77 6.44 3.48 8.44
CA LEU A 77 6.32 3.70 9.89
C LEU A 77 7.52 4.45 10.40
N PRO A 78 7.38 5.18 11.52
CA PRO A 78 8.51 5.94 12.09
C PRO A 78 9.47 5.06 12.89
N ARG A 79 9.20 3.76 12.97
CA ARG A 79 10.01 2.82 13.73
C ARG A 79 9.99 1.47 13.04
N ARG A 80 10.98 0.66 13.33
CA ARG A 80 11.04 -0.69 12.78
C ARG A 80 10.22 -1.63 13.64
N ILE A 81 9.28 -2.34 13.01
CA ILE A 81 8.43 -3.32 13.68
C ILE A 81 9.07 -4.70 13.54
N ARG A 82 9.16 -5.43 14.64
CA ARG A 82 9.66 -6.80 14.60
C ARG A 82 8.47 -7.73 14.39
N SER A 83 8.39 -8.31 13.21
CA SER A 83 7.33 -9.27 12.90
C SER A 83 7.77 -10.12 11.73
N ALA A 84 7.56 -11.42 11.84
CA ALA A 84 7.87 -12.36 10.76
C ALA A 84 6.89 -12.20 9.59
N ARG A 85 5.84 -11.42 9.76
CA ARG A 85 4.88 -11.18 8.69
C ARG A 85 5.45 -10.37 7.54
N PHE A 86 6.49 -9.55 7.81
CA PHE A 86 7.07 -8.70 6.77
C PHE A 86 8.08 -9.48 5.95
N LYS A 87 7.94 -9.40 4.64
CA LYS A 87 8.88 -10.01 3.72
C LYS A 87 10.22 -9.29 3.77
N GLU A 88 10.16 -7.97 3.90
CA GLU A 88 11.35 -7.16 3.89
C GLU A 88 11.04 -5.83 4.58
N ILE A 89 12.05 -5.25 5.23
CA ILE A 89 11.94 -3.94 5.86
C ILE A 89 13.15 -3.13 5.40
N VAL A 90 12.90 -1.94 4.85
CA VAL A 90 13.98 -1.07 4.40
C VAL A 90 13.89 0.27 5.12
N ASN A 91 15.03 0.92 5.30
CA ASN A 91 15.12 2.21 5.99
C ASN A 91 15.71 3.23 5.02
N PRO A 92 14.88 3.86 4.18
CA PRO A 92 15.40 4.78 3.15
C PRO A 92 15.94 6.09 3.71
N SER A 93 15.48 6.48 4.90
CA SER A 93 15.98 7.70 5.54
C SER A 93 15.71 7.61 7.03
N PRO A 94 16.37 8.44 7.86
CA PRO A 94 16.13 8.42 9.30
C PRO A 94 14.65 8.63 9.62
N GLY A 95 14.14 7.78 10.51
CA GLY A 95 12.74 7.89 10.93
C GLY A 95 11.72 7.36 9.95
N VAL A 96 12.17 6.74 8.86
CA VAL A 96 11.23 6.14 7.89
C VAL A 96 11.61 4.69 7.67
N TRP A 97 10.69 3.79 8.01
CA TRP A 97 10.88 2.36 7.85
C TRP A 97 9.76 1.81 6.98
N ILE A 98 10.09 1.30 5.79
CA ILE A 98 9.10 0.76 4.86
C ILE A 98 9.02 -0.74 5.09
N HIS A 99 7.83 -1.21 5.45
CA HIS A 99 7.58 -2.60 5.79
C HIS A 99 6.78 -3.24 4.65
N HIS A 100 7.38 -4.20 3.96
CA HIS A 100 6.72 -4.88 2.83
C HIS A 100 6.00 -6.12 3.30
N LEU A 101 4.69 -6.13 3.14
CA LEU A 101 3.82 -7.22 3.57
C LEU A 101 3.15 -7.82 2.34
N GLU A 102 3.45 -9.09 2.04
CA GLU A 102 2.77 -9.79 0.96
C GLU A 102 1.37 -10.15 1.40
N LEU A 103 0.38 -9.81 0.59
CA LEU A 103 -1.02 -10.10 0.87
C LEU A 103 -1.54 -11.12 -0.11
N ASN A 104 -2.06 -12.23 0.39
CA ASN A 104 -2.68 -13.26 -0.42
C ASN A 104 -4.19 -13.30 -0.25
N ASP A 105 -4.71 -12.75 0.84
CA ASP A 105 -6.10 -12.88 1.21
C ASP A 105 -6.52 -11.68 2.05
N GLU A 106 -7.80 -11.29 1.92
CA GLU A 106 -8.32 -10.14 2.67
C GLU A 106 -8.31 -10.37 4.18
N GLN A 107 -8.36 -11.62 4.61
CA GLN A 107 -8.31 -11.93 6.04
C GLN A 107 -6.98 -11.54 6.67
N GLU A 108 -5.95 -11.38 5.88
CA GLU A 108 -4.65 -10.94 6.37
C GLU A 108 -4.65 -9.46 6.74
N LEU A 109 -5.67 -8.72 6.33
CA LEU A 109 -5.87 -7.33 6.74
C LEU A 109 -6.62 -7.34 8.07
N ASP A 110 -5.95 -7.82 9.08
CA ASP A 110 -6.53 -8.03 10.41
C ASP A 110 -6.30 -6.82 11.32
N ALA A 111 -6.63 -6.96 12.60
CA ALA A 111 -6.53 -5.85 13.54
C ALA A 111 -5.09 -5.37 13.71
N GLU A 112 -4.12 -6.28 13.62
CA GLU A 112 -2.71 -5.90 13.72
C GLU A 112 -2.30 -5.01 12.54
N VAL A 113 -2.64 -5.43 11.33
CA VAL A 113 -2.33 -4.65 10.14
C VAL A 113 -3.06 -3.31 10.17
N ALA A 114 -4.33 -3.32 10.60
CA ALA A 114 -5.10 -2.09 10.75
C ALA A 114 -4.42 -1.13 11.71
N GLY A 115 -3.86 -1.64 12.80
CA GLY A 115 -3.13 -0.83 13.76
C GLY A 115 -1.89 -0.19 13.16
N TRP A 116 -1.14 -0.97 12.38
CA TRP A 116 0.05 -0.43 11.70
C TRP A 116 -0.33 0.65 10.68
N LEU A 117 -1.41 0.44 9.95
CA LEU A 117 -1.87 1.43 8.97
C LEU A 117 -2.31 2.72 9.65
N ARG A 118 -3.00 2.62 10.80
CA ARG A 118 -3.39 3.81 11.54
C ARG A 118 -2.19 4.56 12.07
N GLU A 119 -1.19 3.84 12.56
CA GLU A 119 0.03 4.47 13.06
C GLU A 119 0.75 5.19 11.90
N ALA A 120 0.86 4.54 10.75
CA ALA A 120 1.53 5.13 9.59
C ALA A 120 0.79 6.39 9.12
N ARG A 121 -0.54 6.33 9.09
CA ARG A 121 -1.35 7.46 8.67
C ARG A 121 -1.18 8.65 9.61
N ALA A 122 -1.18 8.39 10.92
CA ALA A 122 -1.00 9.43 11.91
C ALA A 122 0.38 10.07 11.79
N ALA A 123 1.41 9.28 11.52
CA ALA A 123 2.76 9.79 11.37
C ALA A 123 2.92 10.65 10.11
N ALA A 124 2.06 10.47 9.12
CA ALA A 124 2.10 11.21 7.86
C ALA A 124 1.22 12.45 7.86
N SER A 125 0.50 12.68 8.94
CA SER A 125 -0.43 13.81 9.05
C SER A 125 0.28 15.16 9.18
#